data_6904c70eaa736a6615f2f9511bbe9132
#
_entry.id   6904c70eaa736a6615f2f9511bbe9132
#
_cell.length_a   1.000
_cell.length_b   1.000
_cell.length_c   1.000
_cell.angle_alpha   90.00
_cell.angle_beta   90.00
_cell.angle_gamma   90.00
#
_symmetry.space_group_name_H-M   'P 1'
#
loop_
_entity.id
_entity.type
_entity.pdbx_description
1 polymer ?
#
loop_
_entity_poly.entity_id
_entity_poly.type
_entity_poly.pdbx_seq_one_letter_code
_entity_poly.pdbx_strand_id
1 'polypeptide(L)'
;MAMLLDKNILIPDLGTVGPESGFHLLETTEDGKFVTGKNGVDCIVATGDKKVEFVSLGTHTLAGVKSAIAYPVYYPVYPVKTEYPLNAVLMDLDGTTVRSEDFWIWIIQMSTASMLGNPKFELEDADLPFVSGHSVSEHLQYCIDKYCPGESLEKARDFYFEHTHREMEEIMAGRSPAWYR
;
A
#
# COMPACT_ATOMS: atom_id res chain seq x y z
N MET A 1 -16.55 9.51 15.07
CA MET A 1 -17.46 9.37 13.89
C MET A 1 -16.91 10.22 12.78
N ALA A 2 -16.74 9.70 11.57
CA ALA A 2 -16.22 10.48 10.44
C ALA A 2 -17.38 11.25 9.80
N MET A 3 -17.21 12.57 9.60
CA MET A 3 -18.20 13.40 8.92
C MET A 3 -17.56 13.99 7.65
N LEU A 4 -18.33 14.04 6.55
CA LEU A 4 -17.90 14.81 5.37
C LEU A 4 -17.70 16.28 5.74
N LEU A 5 -16.72 16.92 5.11
CA LEU A 5 -16.53 18.35 5.26
C LEU A 5 -17.76 19.10 4.73
N ASP A 6 -18.32 20.00 5.53
CA ASP A 6 -19.45 20.86 5.17
C ASP A 6 -19.03 22.27 4.73
N LYS A 7 -17.77 22.61 4.92
CA LYS A 7 -17.18 23.92 4.58
C LYS A 7 -15.71 23.77 4.21
N ASN A 8 -15.19 24.82 3.57
CA ASN A 8 -13.78 24.92 3.26
C ASN A 8 -12.96 25.16 4.54
N ILE A 9 -11.88 24.39 4.70
CA ILE A 9 -10.87 24.57 5.75
C ILE A 9 -9.50 24.72 5.10
N LEU A 10 -8.67 25.60 5.66
CA LEU A 10 -7.27 25.71 5.27
C LEU A 10 -6.44 24.78 6.15
N ILE A 11 -5.71 23.89 5.52
CA ILE A 11 -4.78 22.98 6.20
C ILE A 11 -3.36 23.40 5.80
N PRO A 12 -2.48 23.75 6.75
CA PRO A 12 -1.12 24.14 6.46
C PRO A 12 -0.42 23.14 5.54
N ASP A 13 0.37 23.62 4.60
CA ASP A 13 1.15 22.85 3.61
C ASP A 13 0.33 21.99 2.63
N LEU A 14 -0.95 21.71 2.94
CA LEU A 14 -1.87 20.97 2.07
C LEU A 14 -2.72 21.89 1.21
N GLY A 15 -3.07 23.06 1.74
CA GLY A 15 -3.95 24.01 1.08
C GLY A 15 -5.40 23.95 1.56
N THR A 16 -6.31 24.55 0.77
CA THR A 16 -7.74 24.56 1.10
C THR A 16 -8.42 23.29 0.64
N VAL A 17 -9.07 22.59 1.57
CA VAL A 17 -9.92 21.43 1.32
C VAL A 17 -11.37 21.76 1.68
N GLY A 18 -12.32 21.23 0.96
CA GLY A 18 -13.73 21.53 1.14
C GLY A 18 -14.64 20.33 0.81
N PRO A 19 -15.95 20.55 0.77
CA PRO A 19 -16.93 19.47 0.53
C PRO A 19 -16.65 18.66 -0.74
N GLU A 20 -16.19 19.32 -1.80
CA GLU A 20 -15.88 18.68 -3.08
C GLU A 20 -14.60 17.80 -3.04
N SER A 21 -13.79 17.92 -2.01
CA SER A 21 -12.57 17.13 -1.87
C SER A 21 -12.82 15.67 -1.50
N GLY A 22 -14.04 15.35 -1.04
CA GLY A 22 -14.37 14.03 -0.51
C GLY A 22 -13.68 13.67 0.80
N PHE A 23 -13.06 14.64 1.48
CA PHE A 23 -12.40 14.41 2.75
C PHE A 23 -13.40 14.31 3.90
N HIS A 24 -13.03 13.52 4.89
CA HIS A 24 -13.78 13.35 6.14
C HIS A 24 -13.05 14.01 7.29
N LEU A 25 -13.79 14.74 8.13
CA LEU A 25 -13.29 15.28 9.39
C LEU A 25 -13.30 14.15 10.44
N LEU A 26 -12.21 14.05 11.18
CA LEU A 26 -12.03 13.06 12.25
C LEU A 26 -11.79 13.76 13.59
N GLU A 27 -12.26 13.14 14.66
CA GLU A 27 -11.91 13.55 16.03
C GLU A 27 -10.57 12.96 16.47
N THR A 28 -10.25 11.77 15.97
CA THR A 28 -9.06 11.01 16.37
C THR A 28 -8.54 10.24 15.16
N THR A 29 -7.22 10.13 15.03
CA THR A 29 -6.59 9.22 14.04
C THR A 29 -6.95 7.77 14.36
N GLU A 30 -6.93 6.91 13.35
CA GLU A 30 -7.30 5.49 13.52
C GLU A 30 -6.45 4.78 14.56
N ASP A 31 -5.15 5.09 14.63
CA ASP A 31 -4.22 4.54 15.62
C ASP A 31 -4.33 5.19 17.01
N GLY A 32 -5.20 6.19 17.16
CA GLY A 32 -5.45 6.89 18.43
C GLY A 32 -4.35 7.85 18.88
N LYS A 33 -3.28 8.04 18.08
CA LYS A 33 -2.12 8.87 18.48
C LYS A 33 -2.43 10.36 18.52
N PHE A 34 -3.26 10.84 17.60
CA PHE A 34 -3.63 12.24 17.52
C PHE A 34 -5.13 12.41 17.77
N VAL A 35 -5.46 13.46 18.54
CA VAL A 35 -6.83 13.82 18.90
C VAL A 35 -7.02 15.31 18.63
N THR A 36 -8.03 15.68 17.86
CA THR A 36 -8.38 17.08 17.57
C THR A 36 -8.58 17.88 18.86
N GLY A 37 -8.00 19.06 18.93
CA GLY A 37 -8.03 19.95 20.09
C GLY A 37 -7.08 19.54 21.22
N LYS A 38 -6.24 18.50 21.07
CA LYS A 38 -5.24 18.10 22.04
C LYS A 38 -3.83 18.23 21.48
N ASN A 39 -2.88 18.58 22.34
CA ASN A 39 -1.44 18.61 22.00
C ASN A 39 -1.10 19.41 20.72
N GLY A 40 -1.81 20.49 20.45
CA GLY A 40 -1.58 21.34 19.28
C GLY A 40 -2.19 20.82 17.98
N VAL A 41 -3.02 19.78 18.01
CA VAL A 41 -3.77 19.29 16.85
C VAL A 41 -5.00 20.16 16.61
N ASP A 42 -5.01 20.92 15.53
CA ASP A 42 -6.13 21.79 15.15
C ASP A 42 -7.29 21.00 14.54
N CYS A 43 -6.97 20.15 13.57
CA CYS A 43 -7.95 19.27 12.95
C CYS A 43 -7.27 18.04 12.36
N ILE A 44 -8.08 17.01 12.13
CA ILE A 44 -7.68 15.78 11.44
C ILE A 44 -8.66 15.55 10.31
N VAL A 45 -8.16 15.34 9.09
CA VAL A 45 -8.98 14.98 7.93
C VAL A 45 -8.43 13.71 7.29
N ALA A 46 -9.32 12.87 6.77
CA ALA A 46 -8.93 11.66 6.04
C ALA A 46 -9.41 11.73 4.59
N THR A 47 -8.68 11.14 3.68
CA THR A 47 -9.14 10.91 2.30
C THR A 47 -10.42 10.08 2.28
N GLY A 48 -11.21 10.17 1.19
CA GLY A 48 -12.49 9.45 1.07
C GLY A 48 -12.36 7.93 1.22
N ASP A 49 -11.23 7.37 0.78
CA ASP A 49 -10.88 5.95 0.94
C ASP A 49 -10.24 5.63 2.31
N LYS A 50 -10.04 6.65 3.14
CA LYS A 50 -9.45 6.57 4.49
C LYS A 50 -8.03 5.97 4.54
N LYS A 51 -7.29 5.98 3.43
CA LYS A 51 -5.92 5.48 3.40
C LYS A 51 -4.90 6.49 3.90
N VAL A 52 -5.23 7.77 3.84
CA VAL A 52 -4.36 8.86 4.30
C VAL A 52 -5.14 9.74 5.28
N GLU A 53 -4.53 10.01 6.41
CA GLU A 53 -5.00 10.95 7.43
C GLU A 53 -4.04 12.13 7.48
N PHE A 54 -4.57 13.36 7.42
CA PHE A 54 -3.78 14.57 7.58
C PHE A 54 -4.06 15.18 8.94
N VAL A 55 -3.01 15.33 9.73
CA VAL A 55 -3.04 15.93 11.08
C VAL A 55 -2.46 17.33 10.99
N SER A 56 -3.32 18.34 11.13
CA SER A 56 -2.91 19.76 11.18
C SER A 56 -2.43 20.12 12.58
N LEU A 57 -1.23 20.68 12.66
CA LEU A 57 -0.60 21.15 13.90
C LEU A 57 -0.51 22.69 13.97
N GLY A 58 -1.36 23.37 13.20
CA GLY A 58 -1.43 24.83 13.16
C GLY A 58 -0.42 25.48 12.24
N THR A 59 0.85 25.06 12.29
CA THR A 59 1.92 25.63 11.44
C THR A 59 2.39 24.67 10.35
N HIS A 60 2.13 23.38 10.49
CA HIS A 60 2.51 22.33 9.56
C HIS A 60 1.54 21.16 9.66
N THR A 61 1.58 20.29 8.69
CA THR A 61 0.71 19.12 8.60
C THR A 61 1.51 17.84 8.48
N LEU A 62 1.06 16.80 9.15
CA LEU A 62 1.57 15.44 8.99
C LEU A 62 0.59 14.63 8.15
N ALA A 63 1.09 13.84 7.22
CA ALA A 63 0.33 12.82 6.51
C ALA A 63 0.59 11.46 7.14
N GLY A 64 -0.41 10.88 7.77
CA GLY A 64 -0.43 9.50 8.24
C GLY A 64 -0.89 8.60 7.12
N VAL A 65 0.01 7.76 6.60
CA VAL A 65 -0.31 6.82 5.53
C VAL A 65 -0.54 5.46 6.14
N LYS A 66 -1.71 4.87 5.87
CA LYS A 66 -1.98 3.49 6.24
C LYS A 66 -1.11 2.59 5.38
N SER A 67 -0.14 1.98 6.00
CA SER A 67 0.69 0.98 5.37
C SER A 67 0.05 -0.40 5.54
N ALA A 68 0.17 -1.23 4.52
CA ALA A 68 -0.07 -2.67 4.63
C ALA A 68 0.90 -3.31 5.65
N ILE A 69 2.02 -2.66 5.91
CA ILE A 69 2.97 -3.03 6.96
C ILE A 69 2.50 -2.35 8.25
N ALA A 70 2.22 -3.09 9.28
CA ALA A 70 1.60 -2.78 10.57
C ALA A 70 2.02 -1.50 11.33
N TYR A 71 2.76 -0.58 10.71
CA TYR A 71 3.21 0.66 11.33
C TYR A 71 2.66 1.87 10.55
N PRO A 72 1.71 2.63 11.12
CA PRO A 72 1.35 3.92 10.54
C PRO A 72 2.57 4.83 10.58
N VAL A 73 2.97 5.31 9.41
CA VAL A 73 4.09 6.25 9.27
C VAL A 73 3.52 7.63 9.03
N TYR A 74 4.04 8.62 9.77
CA TYR A 74 3.67 10.02 9.63
C TYR A 74 4.79 10.77 8.95
N TYR A 75 4.47 11.41 7.84
CA TYR A 75 5.38 12.23 7.06
C TYR A 75 4.98 13.70 7.15
N PRO A 76 5.93 14.64 7.30
CA PRO A 76 5.61 16.06 7.15
C PRO A 76 5.18 16.33 5.71
N VAL A 77 4.09 17.08 5.55
CA VAL A 77 3.64 17.55 4.24
C VAL A 77 4.47 18.78 3.86
N TYR A 78 5.02 18.78 2.67
CA TYR A 78 5.73 19.92 2.11
C TYR A 78 5.00 20.41 0.86
N PRO A 79 4.71 21.74 0.76
CA PRO A 79 4.12 22.29 -0.44
C PRO A 79 5.11 22.15 -1.61
N VAL A 80 4.65 21.55 -2.70
CA VAL A 80 5.44 21.42 -3.92
C VAL A 80 5.00 22.48 -4.92
N LYS A 81 5.95 23.33 -5.35
CA LYS A 81 5.73 24.24 -6.48
C LYS A 81 6.15 23.55 -7.77
N THR A 82 5.17 23.29 -8.62
CA THR A 82 5.44 22.74 -9.95
C THR A 82 5.71 23.90 -10.91
N GLU A 83 6.87 23.90 -11.54
CA GLU A 83 7.22 24.85 -12.59
C GLU A 83 6.88 24.29 -13.96
N TYR A 84 6.38 25.14 -14.84
CA TYR A 84 6.00 24.76 -16.20
C TYR A 84 6.90 25.43 -17.23
N PRO A 85 7.25 24.76 -18.36
CA PRO A 85 6.85 23.41 -18.72
C PRO A 85 7.54 22.33 -17.88
N LEU A 86 6.86 21.20 -17.66
CA LEU A 86 7.45 20.05 -17.01
C LEU A 86 8.53 19.45 -17.92
N ASN A 87 9.74 19.26 -17.38
CA ASN A 87 10.86 18.69 -18.12
C ASN A 87 10.93 17.16 -18.04
N ALA A 88 10.41 16.57 -16.97
CA ALA A 88 10.37 15.14 -16.76
C ALA A 88 9.24 14.76 -15.79
N VAL A 89 8.75 13.53 -15.95
CA VAL A 89 7.85 12.87 -15.00
C VAL A 89 8.48 11.53 -14.64
N LEU A 90 8.72 11.30 -13.36
CA LEU A 90 9.10 9.99 -12.84
C LEU A 90 7.82 9.30 -12.36
N MET A 91 7.55 8.14 -12.92
CA MET A 91 6.33 7.39 -12.65
C MET A 91 6.70 5.95 -12.30
N ASP A 92 6.19 5.50 -11.16
CA ASP A 92 6.27 4.10 -10.78
C ASP A 92 5.35 3.26 -11.69
N LEU A 93 5.73 2.02 -11.95
CA LEU A 93 5.02 1.15 -12.89
C LEU A 93 4.07 0.20 -12.14
N ASP A 94 4.62 -0.65 -11.29
CA ASP A 94 3.88 -1.71 -10.62
C ASP A 94 2.93 -1.16 -9.54
N GLY A 95 1.68 -1.56 -9.59
CA GLY A 95 0.64 -1.08 -8.67
C GLY A 95 0.23 0.39 -8.84
N THR A 96 0.99 1.19 -9.59
CA THR A 96 0.72 2.61 -9.84
C THR A 96 0.15 2.83 -11.24
N THR A 97 0.89 2.42 -12.26
CA THR A 97 0.50 2.58 -13.68
C THR A 97 -0.13 1.31 -14.23
N VAL A 98 0.39 0.17 -13.81
CA VAL A 98 -0.09 -1.16 -14.19
C VAL A 98 -0.63 -1.86 -12.95
N ARG A 99 -1.82 -2.41 -13.07
CA ARG A 99 -2.47 -3.16 -11.99
C ARG A 99 -1.90 -4.57 -11.91
N SER A 100 -0.71 -4.71 -11.34
CA SER A 100 0.06 -5.96 -11.29
C SER A 100 0.13 -6.61 -9.91
N GLU A 101 -0.33 -5.95 -8.85
CA GLU A 101 -0.18 -6.42 -7.47
C GLU A 101 -0.78 -7.81 -7.25
N ASP A 102 -2.02 -8.03 -7.70
CA ASP A 102 -2.71 -9.33 -7.55
C ASP A 102 -1.94 -10.46 -8.25
N PHE A 103 -1.28 -10.15 -9.37
CA PHE A 103 -0.44 -11.10 -10.10
C PHE A 103 0.79 -11.50 -9.27
N TRP A 104 1.49 -10.52 -8.68
CA TRP A 104 2.68 -10.80 -7.90
C TRP A 104 2.37 -11.54 -6.60
N ILE A 105 1.27 -11.20 -5.92
CA ILE A 105 0.78 -11.94 -4.75
C ILE A 105 0.48 -13.40 -5.14
N TRP A 106 -0.17 -13.61 -6.28
CA TRP A 106 -0.44 -14.95 -6.77
C TRP A 106 0.85 -15.74 -7.08
N ILE A 107 1.89 -15.12 -7.64
CA ILE A 107 3.20 -15.78 -7.85
C ILE A 107 3.82 -16.19 -6.50
N ILE A 108 3.74 -15.37 -5.47
CA ILE A 108 4.20 -15.72 -4.11
C ILE A 108 3.40 -16.91 -3.57
N GLN A 109 2.08 -16.91 -3.74
CA GLN A 109 1.22 -18.03 -3.35
C GLN A 109 1.64 -19.35 -4.05
N MET A 110 1.84 -19.31 -5.36
CA MET A 110 2.26 -20.48 -6.14
C MET A 110 3.64 -20.98 -5.76
N SER A 111 4.56 -20.09 -5.42
CA SER A 111 5.89 -20.44 -4.93
C SER A 111 5.79 -21.16 -3.58
N THR A 112 4.96 -20.66 -2.68
CA THR A 112 4.68 -21.26 -1.38
C THR A 112 3.99 -22.62 -1.54
N ALA A 113 3.01 -22.73 -2.43
CA ALA A 113 2.35 -23.97 -2.79
C ALA A 113 3.35 -25.06 -3.27
N SER A 114 4.33 -24.64 -4.07
CA SER A 114 5.39 -25.53 -4.57
C SER A 114 6.33 -25.98 -3.46
N MET A 115 6.71 -25.10 -2.54
CA MET A 115 7.51 -25.46 -1.35
C MET A 115 6.79 -26.48 -0.47
N LEU A 116 5.48 -26.30 -0.30
CA LEU A 116 4.64 -27.22 0.49
C LEU A 116 4.29 -28.54 -0.22
N GLY A 117 4.51 -28.62 -1.54
CA GLY A 117 3.97 -29.72 -2.34
C GLY A 117 2.43 -29.78 -2.32
N ASN A 118 1.78 -28.65 -2.06
CA ASN A 118 0.33 -28.52 -1.95
C ASN A 118 -0.23 -27.54 -2.99
N PRO A 119 -0.68 -28.02 -4.16
CA PRO A 119 -1.18 -27.14 -5.24
C PRO A 119 -2.51 -26.45 -4.89
N LYS A 120 -3.14 -26.78 -3.77
CA LYS A 120 -4.37 -26.13 -3.28
C LYS A 120 -4.10 -25.13 -2.16
N PHE A 121 -2.85 -24.80 -1.90
CA PHE A 121 -2.50 -23.79 -0.93
C PHE A 121 -3.00 -22.42 -1.38
N GLU A 122 -3.60 -21.70 -0.47
CA GLU A 122 -4.02 -20.32 -0.64
C GLU A 122 -3.51 -19.48 0.53
N LEU A 123 -3.07 -18.24 0.23
CA LEU A 123 -2.74 -17.26 1.24
C LEU A 123 -4.01 -16.79 1.95
N GLU A 124 -3.92 -16.56 3.24
CA GLU A 124 -5.00 -15.96 4.02
C GLU A 124 -5.05 -14.44 3.84
N ASP A 125 -6.20 -13.81 4.04
CA ASP A 125 -6.31 -12.34 4.00
C ASP A 125 -5.33 -11.66 4.98
N ALA A 126 -5.03 -12.31 6.09
CA ALA A 126 -4.06 -11.84 7.08
C ALA A 126 -2.61 -11.83 6.58
N ASP A 127 -2.30 -12.53 5.49
CA ASP A 127 -0.96 -12.56 4.89
C ASP A 127 -0.71 -11.39 3.95
N LEU A 128 -1.76 -10.84 3.35
CA LEU A 128 -1.66 -9.80 2.32
C LEU A 128 -0.75 -8.64 2.72
N PRO A 129 -0.79 -8.13 3.96
CA PRO A 129 0.12 -7.07 4.40
C PRO A 129 1.61 -7.44 4.34
N PHE A 130 1.94 -8.72 4.37
CA PHE A 130 3.32 -9.23 4.42
C PHE A 130 3.84 -9.75 3.08
N VAL A 131 2.93 -9.94 2.12
CA VAL A 131 3.27 -10.42 0.77
C VAL A 131 3.03 -9.35 -0.30
N SER A 132 2.86 -8.11 0.11
CA SER A 132 2.64 -6.93 -0.73
C SER A 132 3.45 -5.74 -0.20
N GLY A 133 3.96 -4.89 -1.09
CA GLY A 133 4.65 -3.66 -0.72
C GLY A 133 6.07 -3.81 -0.17
N HIS A 134 6.66 -4.99 -0.22
CA HIS A 134 8.03 -5.30 0.19
C HIS A 134 8.85 -5.89 -0.94
N SER A 135 10.11 -6.23 -0.68
CA SER A 135 10.90 -6.98 -1.64
C SER A 135 10.42 -8.44 -1.75
N VAL A 136 10.60 -9.04 -2.92
CA VAL A 136 10.27 -10.45 -3.16
C VAL A 136 10.88 -11.37 -2.10
N SER A 137 12.11 -11.06 -1.68
CA SER A 137 12.80 -11.87 -0.67
C SER A 137 12.15 -11.81 0.70
N GLU A 138 11.61 -10.64 1.09
CA GLU A 138 10.89 -10.48 2.34
C GLU A 138 9.54 -11.20 2.28
N HIS A 139 8.82 -11.12 1.17
CA HIS A 139 7.58 -11.88 0.96
C HIS A 139 7.81 -13.38 1.07
N LEU A 140 8.84 -13.90 0.40
CA LEU A 140 9.17 -15.32 0.43
C LEU A 140 9.64 -15.75 1.83
N GLN A 141 10.44 -14.92 2.52
CA GLN A 141 10.89 -15.24 3.87
C GLN A 141 9.72 -15.32 4.84
N TYR A 142 8.77 -14.39 4.76
CA TYR A 142 7.55 -14.45 5.55
C TYR A 142 6.80 -15.79 5.33
N CYS A 143 6.64 -16.20 4.07
CA CYS A 143 5.97 -17.46 3.75
C CYS A 143 6.74 -18.68 4.26
N ILE A 144 8.07 -18.64 4.20
CA ILE A 144 8.92 -19.69 4.76
C ILE A 144 8.68 -19.78 6.27
N ASP A 145 8.81 -18.68 6.98
CA ASP A 145 8.71 -18.66 8.44
C ASP A 145 7.34 -19.13 8.94
N LYS A 146 6.28 -18.77 8.21
CA LYS A 146 4.90 -19.13 8.60
C LYS A 146 4.47 -20.52 8.17
N TYR A 147 4.79 -20.92 6.93
CA TYR A 147 4.20 -22.10 6.30
C TYR A 147 5.17 -23.25 6.04
N CYS A 148 6.45 -22.94 5.84
CA CYS A 148 7.46 -23.91 5.40
C CYS A 148 8.73 -23.81 6.26
N PRO A 149 8.65 -23.83 7.60
CA PRO A 149 9.81 -23.65 8.45
C PRO A 149 10.85 -24.71 8.16
N GLY A 150 12.07 -24.27 7.83
CA GLY A 150 13.19 -25.13 7.46
C GLY A 150 13.49 -25.17 5.96
N GLU A 151 12.66 -24.61 5.11
CA GLU A 151 12.99 -24.41 3.70
C GLU A 151 13.93 -23.20 3.52
N SER A 152 14.71 -23.19 2.43
CA SER A 152 15.65 -22.12 2.17
C SER A 152 15.05 -21.02 1.29
N LEU A 153 15.50 -19.77 1.49
CA LEU A 153 15.13 -18.65 0.63
C LEU A 153 15.60 -18.87 -0.82
N GLU A 154 16.72 -19.57 -1.02
CA GLU A 154 17.23 -19.92 -2.35
C GLU A 154 16.22 -20.80 -3.09
N LYS A 155 15.75 -21.88 -2.48
CA LYS A 155 14.74 -22.77 -3.05
C LYS A 155 13.41 -22.02 -3.32
N ALA A 156 13.00 -21.14 -2.43
CA ALA A 156 11.82 -20.32 -2.62
C ALA A 156 11.94 -19.38 -3.84
N ARG A 157 13.12 -18.79 -4.03
CA ARG A 157 13.42 -17.96 -5.21
C ARG A 157 13.42 -18.75 -6.51
N ASP A 158 13.93 -19.98 -6.50
CA ASP A 158 13.91 -20.85 -7.68
C ASP A 158 12.47 -21.09 -8.14
N PHE A 159 11.57 -21.45 -7.23
CA PHE A 159 10.14 -21.58 -7.54
C PHE A 159 9.51 -20.26 -8.00
N TYR A 160 9.87 -19.14 -7.36
CA TYR A 160 9.38 -17.82 -7.76
C TYR A 160 9.79 -17.49 -9.21
N PHE A 161 11.05 -17.72 -9.57
CA PHE A 161 11.53 -17.48 -10.93
C PHE A 161 10.90 -18.43 -11.95
N GLU A 162 10.73 -19.70 -11.59
CA GLU A 162 10.08 -20.69 -12.44
C GLU A 162 8.63 -20.26 -12.76
N HIS A 163 7.85 -19.94 -11.73
CA HIS A 163 6.46 -19.49 -11.93
C HIS A 163 6.38 -18.17 -12.69
N THR A 164 7.22 -17.20 -12.35
CA THR A 164 7.27 -15.90 -13.04
C THR A 164 7.59 -16.10 -14.52
N HIS A 165 8.64 -16.87 -14.85
CA HIS A 165 9.06 -17.09 -16.22
C HIS A 165 7.94 -17.77 -17.05
N ARG A 166 7.35 -18.82 -16.52
CA ARG A 166 6.23 -19.50 -17.16
C ARG A 166 5.06 -18.58 -17.47
N GLU A 167 4.63 -17.78 -16.49
CA GLU A 167 3.47 -16.88 -16.69
C GLU A 167 3.80 -15.71 -17.61
N MET A 168 5.03 -15.21 -17.58
CA MET A 168 5.46 -14.17 -18.51
C MET A 168 5.51 -14.68 -19.95
N GLU A 169 5.93 -15.93 -20.20
CA GLU A 169 5.85 -16.55 -21.52
C GLU A 169 4.39 -16.66 -22.02
N GLU A 170 3.45 -17.03 -21.13
CA GLU A 170 2.01 -17.08 -21.46
C GLU A 170 1.49 -15.69 -21.86
N ILE A 171 1.83 -14.65 -21.09
CA ILE A 171 1.43 -13.27 -21.37
C ILE A 171 2.03 -12.78 -22.70
N MET A 172 3.32 -13.04 -22.92
CA MET A 172 4.01 -12.67 -24.17
C MET A 172 3.42 -13.38 -25.40
N ALA A 173 2.88 -14.59 -25.22
CA ALA A 173 2.16 -15.32 -26.24
C ALA A 173 0.70 -14.87 -26.44
N GLY A 174 0.28 -13.78 -25.76
CA GLY A 174 -1.06 -13.21 -25.84
C GLY A 174 -2.13 -14.00 -25.09
N ARG A 175 -1.73 -14.88 -24.17
CA ARG A 175 -2.66 -15.63 -23.32
C ARG A 175 -2.85 -14.92 -21.99
N SER A 176 -4.06 -15.07 -21.42
CA SER A 176 -4.32 -14.51 -20.10
C SER A 176 -3.52 -15.26 -19.03
N PRO A 177 -2.98 -14.56 -18.01
CA PRO A 177 -2.33 -15.18 -16.87
C PRO A 177 -3.22 -16.23 -16.18
N ALA A 178 -2.61 -17.25 -15.58
CA ALA A 178 -3.34 -18.36 -14.97
C ALA A 178 -4.33 -17.92 -13.87
N TRP A 179 -3.97 -16.91 -13.08
CA TRP A 179 -4.84 -16.36 -12.03
C TRP A 179 -6.11 -15.66 -12.56
N TYR A 180 -6.14 -15.30 -13.85
CA TYR A 180 -7.31 -14.77 -14.54
C TYR A 180 -8.23 -15.88 -15.11
N ARG A 181 -7.75 -17.08 -15.16
CA ARG A 181 -8.46 -18.26 -15.68
C ARG A 181 -9.16 -19.03 -14.57
#